data_e1466f5185724001b88e25c5be8e908b
#
_entry.id   e1466f5185724001b88e25c5be8e908b
#
_cell.length_a   1.000
_cell.length_b   1.000
_cell.length_c   1.000
_cell.angle_alpha   90.00
_cell.angle_beta   90.00
_cell.angle_gamma   90.00
#
_symmetry.space_group_name_H-M   'P 1'
#
loop_
_entity.id
_entity.type
_entity.pdbx_description
1 polymer ?
#
loop_
_entity_poly.entity_id
_entity_poly.type
_entity_poly.pdbx_seq_one_letter_code
_entity_poly.pdbx_strand_id
1 'polypeptide(L)'
;AAIKYNVNRQYVYRWKRRYNGNIQSLANKSHRPHHHPNQHTEEELRQITNFRRRNPHTGLVVLWVKLRRSGYTRSVTGLYRVLRRQGQMAVKLPNPKYIPKPYEQMHFPGERVQVDVKFVPEVCIVGDAKGEKFYQYTAIDEFSRWRYLEAFQEHSSYSSAVFLEHLIKAAPFEIQCIQTDNGAEFTKKFVSDKARPHLFEMKLEELGIRHKLIKPFTPRHNGKVERSHRKDNENFYASHRFYSFPDFQKQLA
;
A
#
# COMPACT_ATOMS: atom_id res chain seq x y z
N ALA A 1 22.44 2.70 66.40
CA ALA A 1 22.14 2.56 64.96
C ALA A 1 21.35 3.76 64.45
N ALA A 2 20.18 4.10 65.03
CA ALA A 2 19.32 5.18 64.51
C ALA A 2 20.02 6.53 64.36
N ILE A 3 20.74 6.97 65.39
CA ILE A 3 21.53 8.21 65.38
C ILE A 3 22.68 8.10 64.36
N LYS A 4 23.44 6.98 64.35
CA LYS A 4 24.58 6.78 63.46
C LYS A 4 24.19 6.86 61.97
N TYR A 5 22.99 6.41 61.62
CA TYR A 5 22.52 6.33 60.23
C TYR A 5 21.43 7.38 59.90
N ASN A 6 21.20 8.35 60.81
CA ASN A 6 20.22 9.41 60.65
C ASN A 6 18.82 8.90 60.20
N VAL A 7 18.34 7.79 60.79
CA VAL A 7 17.04 7.18 60.48
C VAL A 7 16.16 7.16 61.73
N ASN A 8 14.82 7.12 61.50
CA ASN A 8 13.87 7.05 62.60
C ASN A 8 14.07 5.74 63.43
N ARG A 9 14.01 5.85 64.77
CA ARG A 9 14.18 4.74 65.69
C ARG A 9 13.19 3.59 65.41
N GLN A 10 11.93 3.92 65.02
CA GLN A 10 10.91 2.90 64.67
C GLN A 10 11.30 2.14 63.41
N TYR A 11 11.99 2.77 62.43
CA TYR A 11 12.51 2.14 61.24
C TYR A 11 13.50 1.04 61.57
N VAL A 12 14.44 1.32 62.49
CA VAL A 12 15.44 0.33 62.96
C VAL A 12 14.75 -0.85 63.67
N TYR A 13 13.76 -0.58 64.54
CA TYR A 13 12.99 -1.66 65.19
C TYR A 13 12.22 -2.52 64.21
N ARG A 14 11.61 -1.94 63.16
CA ARG A 14 10.92 -2.68 62.13
C ARG A 14 11.83 -3.67 61.40
N TRP A 15 13.04 -3.22 61.07
CA TRP A 15 14.04 -4.09 60.43
C TRP A 15 14.60 -5.13 61.37
N LYS A 16 14.85 -4.80 62.66
CA LYS A 16 15.27 -5.76 63.67
C LYS A 16 14.26 -6.88 63.87
N ARG A 17 12.98 -6.57 63.92
CA ARG A 17 11.90 -7.58 63.98
C ARG A 17 11.88 -8.52 62.77
N ARG A 18 12.29 -8.00 61.65
CA ARG A 18 12.24 -8.75 60.38
C ARG A 18 13.46 -9.65 60.19
N TYR A 19 14.56 -9.34 60.90
CA TYR A 19 15.80 -10.10 60.79
C TYR A 19 15.69 -11.44 61.57
N ASN A 20 15.89 -12.53 60.84
CA ASN A 20 15.84 -13.93 61.38
C ASN A 20 17.23 -14.61 61.40
N GLY A 21 18.31 -13.85 61.37
CA GLY A 21 19.67 -14.40 61.27
C GLY A 21 20.22 -14.42 59.85
N ASN A 22 19.38 -14.26 58.82
CA ASN A 22 19.82 -14.23 57.42
C ASN A 22 19.54 -12.85 56.77
N ILE A 23 20.52 -12.30 56.08
CA ILE A 23 20.41 -11.01 55.36
C ILE A 23 19.24 -11.03 54.34
N GLN A 24 18.97 -12.15 53.72
CA GLN A 24 17.85 -12.26 52.75
C GLN A 24 16.47 -11.97 53.39
N SER A 25 16.31 -12.13 54.71
CA SER A 25 15.09 -11.75 55.43
C SER A 25 14.83 -10.24 55.39
N LEU A 26 15.84 -9.45 55.12
CA LEU A 26 15.79 -8.00 54.97
C LEU A 26 15.49 -7.55 53.53
N ALA A 27 15.47 -8.45 52.56
CA ALA A 27 15.13 -8.10 51.18
C ALA A 27 13.75 -7.48 51.07
N ASN A 28 13.53 -6.55 50.15
CA ASN A 28 12.26 -5.89 49.95
C ASN A 28 11.17 -6.93 49.64
N LYS A 29 10.10 -6.93 50.43
CA LYS A 29 8.92 -7.74 50.12
C LYS A 29 8.12 -7.12 48.99
N SER A 30 7.54 -7.97 48.16
CA SER A 30 6.63 -7.51 47.12
C SER A 30 5.45 -6.76 47.73
N HIS A 31 5.13 -5.58 47.20
CA HIS A 31 3.92 -4.81 47.56
C HIS A 31 2.68 -5.29 46.79
N ARG A 32 2.83 -6.33 45.97
CA ARG A 32 1.74 -6.86 45.16
C ARG A 32 0.69 -7.50 46.08
N PRO A 33 -0.61 -7.21 45.90
CA PRO A 33 -1.67 -7.88 46.63
C PRO A 33 -1.61 -9.39 46.43
N HIS A 34 -1.80 -10.16 47.50
CA HIS A 34 -1.87 -11.61 47.43
C HIS A 34 -3.09 -12.10 46.66
N HIS A 35 -4.18 -11.35 46.73
CA HIS A 35 -5.40 -11.60 45.98
C HIS A 35 -5.83 -10.34 45.22
N HIS A 36 -6.18 -10.51 43.94
CA HIS A 36 -6.68 -9.43 43.10
C HIS A 36 -8.09 -9.78 42.62
N PRO A 37 -9.14 -8.96 42.92
CA PRO A 37 -10.55 -9.33 42.66
C PRO A 37 -10.82 -9.56 41.15
N ASN A 38 -10.04 -8.96 40.27
CA ASN A 38 -10.16 -9.14 38.83
C ASN A 38 -9.20 -10.20 38.25
N GLN A 39 -8.58 -11.03 39.11
CA GLN A 39 -7.71 -12.10 38.62
C GLN A 39 -8.58 -13.20 38.00
N HIS A 40 -8.12 -13.75 36.88
CA HIS A 40 -8.79 -14.89 36.26
C HIS A 40 -8.70 -16.09 37.18
N THR A 41 -9.79 -16.85 37.27
CA THR A 41 -9.82 -18.13 37.95
C THR A 41 -9.07 -19.20 37.18
N GLU A 42 -8.69 -20.27 37.84
CA GLU A 42 -8.01 -21.39 37.16
C GLU A 42 -8.90 -22.02 36.08
N GLU A 43 -10.21 -22.07 36.32
CA GLU A 43 -11.17 -22.57 35.34
C GLU A 43 -11.22 -21.69 34.08
N GLU A 44 -11.29 -20.35 34.26
CA GLU A 44 -11.20 -19.40 33.14
C GLU A 44 -9.88 -19.55 32.36
N LEU A 45 -8.76 -19.74 33.09
CA LEU A 45 -7.45 -19.95 32.45
C LEU A 45 -7.40 -21.24 31.64
N ARG A 46 -7.97 -22.33 32.18
CA ARG A 46 -8.10 -23.63 31.51
C ARG A 46 -8.97 -23.52 30.26
N GLN A 47 -10.10 -22.80 30.35
CA GLN A 47 -10.98 -22.51 29.22
C GLN A 47 -10.25 -21.74 28.12
N ILE A 48 -9.55 -20.66 28.47
CA ILE A 48 -8.76 -19.85 27.51
C ILE A 48 -7.72 -20.72 26.79
N THR A 49 -6.96 -21.52 27.55
CA THR A 49 -5.92 -22.39 26.98
C THR A 49 -6.50 -23.44 26.04
N ASN A 50 -7.62 -24.08 26.41
CA ASN A 50 -8.29 -25.05 25.54
C ASN A 50 -8.81 -24.43 24.24
N PHE A 51 -9.44 -23.25 24.31
CA PHE A 51 -9.89 -22.53 23.12
C PHE A 51 -8.73 -22.10 22.23
N ARG A 52 -7.63 -21.62 22.82
CA ARG A 52 -6.43 -21.23 22.06
C ARG A 52 -5.80 -22.42 21.37
N ARG A 53 -5.66 -23.57 22.04
CA ARG A 53 -5.11 -24.80 21.44
C ARG A 53 -5.90 -25.25 20.21
N ARG A 54 -7.25 -25.19 20.29
CA ARG A 54 -8.13 -25.54 19.16
C ARG A 54 -8.15 -24.50 18.04
N ASN A 55 -7.74 -23.26 18.32
CA ASN A 55 -7.80 -22.13 17.40
C ASN A 55 -6.48 -21.33 17.40
N PRO A 56 -5.33 -21.94 17.03
CA PRO A 56 -4.00 -21.33 17.21
C PRO A 56 -3.79 -20.05 16.40
N HIS A 57 -4.43 -19.92 15.25
CA HIS A 57 -4.28 -18.79 14.34
C HIS A 57 -5.33 -17.69 14.53
N THR A 58 -6.34 -17.94 15.35
CA THR A 58 -7.46 -16.99 15.53
C THR A 58 -7.00 -15.72 16.24
N GLY A 59 -7.33 -14.57 15.67
CA GLY A 59 -7.06 -13.26 16.27
C GLY A 59 -7.77 -13.06 17.62
N LEU A 60 -7.27 -12.09 18.41
CA LEU A 60 -7.72 -11.85 19.78
C LEU A 60 -9.24 -11.62 19.89
N VAL A 61 -9.80 -10.75 19.05
CA VAL A 61 -11.23 -10.38 19.15
C VAL A 61 -12.12 -11.57 18.80
N VAL A 62 -11.78 -12.29 17.75
CA VAL A 62 -12.55 -13.48 17.32
C VAL A 62 -12.48 -14.58 18.40
N LEU A 63 -11.31 -14.79 19.02
CA LEU A 63 -11.16 -15.73 20.14
C LEU A 63 -12.00 -15.29 21.32
N TRP A 64 -12.02 -14.01 21.67
CA TRP A 64 -12.84 -13.45 22.73
C TRP A 64 -14.34 -13.67 22.47
N VAL A 65 -14.82 -13.43 21.24
CA VAL A 65 -16.23 -13.68 20.86
C VAL A 65 -16.58 -15.16 21.03
N LYS A 66 -15.70 -16.07 20.61
CA LYS A 66 -15.91 -17.52 20.82
C LYS A 66 -15.99 -17.88 22.32
N LEU A 67 -15.09 -17.32 23.13
CA LEU A 67 -15.10 -17.52 24.60
C LEU A 67 -16.37 -16.93 25.24
N ARG A 68 -16.82 -15.75 24.81
CA ARG A 68 -18.09 -15.14 25.28
C ARG A 68 -19.28 -16.04 25.06
N ARG A 69 -19.37 -16.68 23.90
CA ARG A 69 -20.44 -17.67 23.61
C ARG A 69 -20.41 -18.89 24.53
N SER A 70 -19.27 -19.16 25.18
CA SER A 70 -19.09 -20.24 26.13
C SER A 70 -19.10 -19.77 27.59
N GLY A 71 -19.66 -18.59 27.89
CA GLY A 71 -19.84 -18.07 29.24
C GLY A 71 -18.69 -17.23 29.80
N TYR A 72 -17.65 -16.92 29.02
CA TYR A 72 -16.56 -16.09 29.50
C TYR A 72 -17.01 -14.62 29.61
N THR A 73 -16.82 -14.00 30.78
CA THR A 73 -17.39 -12.68 31.12
C THR A 73 -16.37 -11.53 31.07
N ARG A 74 -15.05 -11.84 31.07
CA ARG A 74 -13.99 -10.83 31.18
C ARG A 74 -13.83 -10.04 29.88
N SER A 75 -13.19 -8.87 29.99
CA SER A 75 -12.93 -7.99 28.86
C SER A 75 -11.89 -8.55 27.88
N VAL A 76 -11.89 -8.01 26.64
CA VAL A 76 -10.87 -8.30 25.61
C VAL A 76 -9.46 -8.00 26.12
N THR A 77 -9.30 -6.88 26.84
CA THR A 77 -8.02 -6.46 27.43
C THR A 77 -7.54 -7.45 28.51
N GLY A 78 -8.47 -7.98 29.31
CA GLY A 78 -8.18 -9.03 30.30
C GLY A 78 -7.65 -10.28 29.62
N LEU A 79 -8.34 -10.75 28.58
CA LEU A 79 -7.92 -11.89 27.76
C LEU A 79 -6.54 -11.66 27.13
N TYR A 80 -6.30 -10.49 26.55
CA TYR A 80 -4.99 -10.13 25.97
C TYR A 80 -3.85 -10.28 26.98
N ARG A 81 -4.04 -9.76 28.21
CA ARG A 81 -3.02 -9.82 29.26
C ARG A 81 -2.71 -11.27 29.67
N VAL A 82 -3.73 -12.12 29.73
CA VAL A 82 -3.55 -13.55 30.02
C VAL A 82 -2.78 -14.24 28.91
N LEU A 83 -3.23 -14.12 27.66
CA LEU A 83 -2.59 -14.75 26.51
C LEU A 83 -1.11 -14.30 26.37
N ARG A 84 -0.84 -13.01 26.58
CA ARG A 84 0.54 -12.48 26.54
C ARG A 84 1.40 -13.06 27.66
N ARG A 85 0.87 -13.15 28.89
CA ARG A 85 1.59 -13.71 30.04
C ARG A 85 1.91 -15.18 29.86
N GLN A 86 0.99 -15.93 29.26
CA GLN A 86 1.14 -17.37 29.03
C GLN A 86 1.88 -17.69 27.72
N GLY A 87 2.34 -16.69 26.94
CA GLY A 87 2.95 -16.91 25.64
C GLY A 87 2.00 -17.48 24.57
N GLN A 88 0.69 -17.39 24.79
CA GLN A 88 -0.35 -17.99 23.95
C GLN A 88 -0.97 -17.01 22.95
N MET A 89 -0.20 -16.07 22.44
CA MET A 89 -0.66 -15.19 21.37
C MET A 89 -0.93 -15.97 20.07
N ALA A 90 -1.74 -15.40 19.18
CA ALA A 90 -2.03 -16.05 17.90
C ALA A 90 -0.74 -16.32 17.10
N VAL A 91 -0.60 -17.55 16.64
CA VAL A 91 0.49 -17.93 15.74
C VAL A 91 0.19 -17.31 14.37
N LYS A 92 1.09 -16.45 13.90
CA LYS A 92 0.99 -15.91 12.55
C LYS A 92 1.35 -17.01 11.55
N LEU A 93 0.46 -17.25 10.60
CA LEU A 93 0.81 -18.07 9.44
C LEU A 93 1.95 -17.37 8.69
N PRO A 94 2.99 -18.11 8.29
CA PRO A 94 4.04 -17.52 7.47
C PRO A 94 3.41 -17.10 6.14
N ASN A 95 3.33 -15.79 5.90
CA ASN A 95 3.10 -15.31 4.55
C ASN A 95 4.37 -15.59 3.76
N PRO A 96 4.28 -16.29 2.62
CA PRO A 96 5.41 -16.39 1.72
C PRO A 96 5.87 -14.96 1.42
N LYS A 97 7.11 -14.64 1.77
CA LYS A 97 7.69 -13.33 1.46
C LYS A 97 7.66 -13.19 -0.05
N TYR A 98 6.91 -12.22 -0.55
CA TYR A 98 7.00 -11.84 -1.96
C TYR A 98 8.45 -11.41 -2.22
N ILE A 99 9.17 -12.19 -3.01
CA ILE A 99 10.49 -11.82 -3.52
C ILE A 99 10.23 -11.09 -4.83
N PRO A 100 10.39 -9.75 -4.87
CA PRO A 100 10.20 -9.02 -6.10
C PRO A 100 11.27 -9.48 -7.09
N LYS A 101 10.82 -9.87 -8.29
CA LYS A 101 11.75 -10.09 -9.41
C LYS A 101 12.48 -8.77 -9.67
N PRO A 102 13.80 -8.80 -9.96
CA PRO A 102 14.51 -7.62 -10.40
C PRO A 102 13.78 -6.96 -11.54
N TYR A 103 13.67 -5.61 -11.48
CA TYR A 103 13.10 -4.86 -12.59
C TYR A 103 14.06 -4.94 -13.79
N GLU A 104 13.50 -5.31 -14.93
CA GLU A 104 14.24 -5.38 -16.19
C GLU A 104 14.69 -3.96 -16.58
N GLN A 105 15.98 -3.72 -16.61
CA GLN A 105 16.53 -2.41 -17.00
C GLN A 105 16.71 -2.34 -18.50
N MET A 106 16.39 -1.20 -19.10
CA MET A 106 16.61 -0.94 -20.51
C MET A 106 18.03 -0.41 -20.74
N HIS A 107 18.60 -0.72 -21.90
CA HIS A 107 20.00 -0.51 -22.21
C HIS A 107 20.25 0.66 -23.19
N PHE A 108 19.23 1.03 -23.97
CA PHE A 108 19.31 2.12 -24.94
C PHE A 108 17.94 2.81 -25.13
N PRO A 109 17.92 4.04 -25.69
CA PRO A 109 16.68 4.76 -25.95
C PRO A 109 15.82 4.02 -26.98
N GLY A 110 14.50 3.97 -26.74
CA GLY A 110 13.54 3.32 -27.62
C GLY A 110 13.39 1.80 -27.42
N GLU A 111 14.25 1.15 -26.62
CA GLU A 111 14.10 -0.28 -26.32
C GLU A 111 12.73 -0.60 -25.71
N ARG A 112 12.23 0.31 -24.83
CA ARG A 112 10.87 0.25 -24.31
C ARG A 112 10.35 1.63 -23.89
N VAL A 113 9.21 2.02 -24.46
CA VAL A 113 8.49 3.25 -24.15
C VAL A 113 7.19 2.90 -23.41
N GLN A 114 6.98 3.47 -22.22
CA GLN A 114 5.72 3.35 -21.50
C GLN A 114 4.74 4.39 -22.02
N VAL A 115 3.51 3.97 -22.30
CA VAL A 115 2.41 4.85 -22.72
C VAL A 115 1.24 4.68 -21.78
N ASP A 116 0.62 5.81 -21.44
CA ASP A 116 -0.54 5.87 -20.55
C ASP A 116 -1.39 7.10 -20.84
N VAL A 117 -2.67 7.05 -20.49
CA VAL A 117 -3.62 8.16 -20.65
C VAL A 117 -4.05 8.67 -19.28
N LYS A 118 -3.93 9.97 -19.11
CA LYS A 118 -4.35 10.67 -17.92
C LYS A 118 -5.58 11.54 -18.20
N PHE A 119 -6.58 11.42 -17.35
CA PHE A 119 -7.68 12.38 -17.31
C PHE A 119 -7.18 13.73 -16.77
N VAL A 120 -7.48 14.80 -17.48
CA VAL A 120 -7.23 16.16 -16.99
C VAL A 120 -8.14 16.40 -15.78
N PRO A 121 -7.61 16.90 -14.65
CA PRO A 121 -8.43 17.16 -13.48
C PRO A 121 -9.58 18.14 -13.78
N GLU A 122 -10.80 17.78 -13.44
CA GLU A 122 -12.01 18.60 -13.71
C GLU A 122 -11.90 20.03 -13.18
N VAL A 123 -11.21 20.21 -12.04
CA VAL A 123 -10.98 21.53 -11.44
C VAL A 123 -10.11 22.45 -12.30
N CYS A 124 -9.40 21.90 -13.29
CA CYS A 124 -8.59 22.66 -14.22
C CYS A 124 -9.37 23.12 -15.45
N ILE A 125 -10.55 22.55 -15.73
CA ILE A 125 -11.40 22.87 -16.88
C ILE A 125 -12.46 23.87 -16.43
N VAL A 126 -12.40 25.09 -16.94
CA VAL A 126 -13.18 26.23 -16.47
C VAL A 126 -13.85 26.97 -17.62
N GLY A 127 -14.72 27.95 -17.30
CA GLY A 127 -15.43 28.73 -18.29
C GLY A 127 -16.42 27.88 -19.10
N ASP A 128 -16.46 28.11 -20.42
CA ASP A 128 -17.41 27.44 -21.34
C ASP A 128 -17.09 25.94 -21.49
N ALA A 129 -15.84 25.53 -21.26
CA ALA A 129 -15.43 24.14 -21.33
C ALA A 129 -15.77 23.34 -20.05
N LYS A 130 -16.35 23.97 -19.03
CA LYS A 130 -16.67 23.31 -17.76
C LYS A 130 -17.64 22.13 -17.99
N GLY A 131 -17.21 20.94 -17.57
CA GLY A 131 -17.97 19.68 -17.76
C GLY A 131 -17.48 18.86 -18.96
N GLU A 132 -16.64 19.43 -19.83
CA GLU A 132 -15.96 18.64 -20.85
C GLU A 132 -14.88 17.74 -20.24
N LYS A 133 -14.45 16.73 -20.99
CA LYS A 133 -13.37 15.82 -20.60
C LYS A 133 -12.21 15.97 -21.55
N PHE A 134 -11.05 16.26 -21.00
CA PHE A 134 -9.81 16.30 -21.76
C PHE A 134 -8.87 15.20 -21.28
N TYR A 135 -8.05 14.71 -22.18
CA TYR A 135 -7.15 13.60 -21.95
C TYR A 135 -5.72 13.99 -22.34
N GLN A 136 -4.78 13.67 -21.48
CA GLN A 136 -3.36 13.77 -21.76
C GLN A 136 -2.81 12.39 -22.06
N TYR A 137 -2.40 12.16 -23.29
CA TYR A 137 -1.63 10.98 -23.65
C TYR A 137 -0.15 11.25 -23.34
N THR A 138 0.52 10.30 -22.75
CA THR A 138 1.90 10.45 -22.29
C THR A 138 2.71 9.23 -22.70
N ALA A 139 3.82 9.47 -23.39
CA ALA A 139 4.84 8.46 -23.62
C ALA A 139 6.11 8.83 -22.87
N ILE A 140 6.76 7.84 -22.25
CA ILE A 140 8.07 8.02 -21.60
C ILE A 140 9.00 6.88 -21.94
N ASP A 141 10.16 7.20 -22.51
CA ASP A 141 11.21 6.20 -22.73
C ASP A 141 11.83 5.75 -21.40
N GLU A 142 11.92 4.45 -21.22
CA GLU A 142 12.40 3.87 -19.97
C GLU A 142 13.87 4.08 -19.70
N PHE A 143 14.69 4.23 -20.73
CA PHE A 143 16.13 4.46 -20.62
C PHE A 143 16.46 5.94 -20.46
N SER A 144 16.17 6.76 -21.49
CA SER A 144 16.55 8.19 -21.56
C SER A 144 15.68 9.10 -20.72
N ARG A 145 14.45 8.68 -20.36
CA ARG A 145 13.40 9.51 -19.75
C ARG A 145 12.84 10.59 -20.67
N TRP A 146 13.15 10.53 -21.96
CA TRP A 146 12.50 11.37 -22.93
C TRP A 146 10.99 11.19 -22.87
N ARG A 147 10.26 12.30 -22.97
CA ARG A 147 8.80 12.32 -22.86
C ARG A 147 8.19 12.97 -24.09
N TYR A 148 7.04 12.43 -24.47
CA TYR A 148 6.15 13.02 -25.44
C TYR A 148 4.75 13.12 -24.84
N LEU A 149 4.12 14.28 -24.97
CA LEU A 149 2.80 14.58 -24.44
C LEU A 149 1.91 15.10 -25.56
N GLU A 150 0.64 14.72 -25.55
CA GLU A 150 -0.35 15.25 -26.48
C GLU A 150 -1.74 15.26 -25.85
N ALA A 151 -2.54 16.29 -26.19
CA ALA A 151 -3.90 16.49 -25.71
C ALA A 151 -4.92 15.89 -26.67
N PHE A 152 -5.94 15.22 -26.13
CA PHE A 152 -7.06 14.68 -26.89
C PHE A 152 -8.39 14.98 -26.19
N GLN A 153 -9.48 15.08 -26.97
CA GLN A 153 -10.85 15.17 -26.46
C GLN A 153 -11.50 13.79 -26.30
N GLU A 154 -10.90 12.75 -26.85
CA GLU A 154 -11.43 11.39 -26.79
C GLU A 154 -10.44 10.42 -26.17
N HIS A 155 -10.98 9.48 -25.44
CA HIS A 155 -10.27 8.35 -24.87
C HIS A 155 -10.69 7.08 -25.65
N SER A 156 -10.08 6.91 -26.81
CA SER A 156 -10.46 5.87 -27.77
C SER A 156 -9.25 5.18 -28.40
N SER A 157 -9.48 4.00 -29.00
CA SER A 157 -8.44 3.30 -29.76
C SER A 157 -7.97 4.09 -30.99
N TYR A 158 -8.85 4.94 -31.55
CA TYR A 158 -8.49 5.84 -32.64
C TYR A 158 -7.50 6.91 -32.15
N SER A 159 -7.82 7.61 -31.06
CA SER A 159 -6.92 8.61 -30.47
C SER A 159 -5.57 8.01 -30.09
N SER A 160 -5.57 6.77 -29.56
CA SER A 160 -4.33 6.05 -29.26
C SER A 160 -3.50 5.75 -30.49
N ALA A 161 -4.13 5.39 -31.62
CA ALA A 161 -3.43 5.14 -32.88
C ALA A 161 -2.85 6.43 -33.48
N VAL A 162 -3.59 7.54 -33.45
CA VAL A 162 -3.11 8.86 -33.87
C VAL A 162 -1.93 9.32 -32.99
N PHE A 163 -2.08 9.18 -31.67
CA PHE A 163 -0.97 9.49 -30.74
C PHE A 163 0.29 8.69 -31.06
N LEU A 164 0.14 7.40 -31.37
CA LEU A 164 1.27 6.53 -31.74
C LEU A 164 1.99 7.04 -32.99
N GLU A 165 1.25 7.46 -34.03
CA GLU A 165 1.85 8.02 -35.25
C GLU A 165 2.64 9.31 -34.98
N HIS A 166 2.08 10.18 -34.16
CA HIS A 166 2.74 11.42 -33.76
C HIS A 166 3.97 11.16 -32.88
N LEU A 167 3.86 10.22 -31.94
CA LEU A 167 4.96 9.77 -31.07
C LEU A 167 6.17 9.29 -31.89
N ILE A 168 5.93 8.46 -32.91
CA ILE A 168 7.00 7.91 -33.74
C ILE A 168 7.68 9.00 -34.55
N LYS A 169 6.91 9.96 -35.08
CA LYS A 169 7.46 11.11 -35.84
C LYS A 169 8.28 12.05 -34.94
N ALA A 170 7.89 12.20 -33.69
CA ALA A 170 8.55 13.08 -32.73
C ALA A 170 9.76 12.43 -32.03
N ALA A 171 9.80 11.12 -31.95
CA ALA A 171 10.86 10.40 -31.23
C ALA A 171 12.22 10.58 -31.94
N PRO A 172 13.29 10.97 -31.22
CA PRO A 172 14.63 11.10 -31.77
C PRO A 172 15.37 9.75 -31.89
N PHE A 173 14.67 8.64 -31.70
CA PHE A 173 15.20 7.27 -31.76
C PHE A 173 14.11 6.31 -32.26
N GLU A 174 14.51 5.15 -32.72
CA GLU A 174 13.60 4.08 -33.11
C GLU A 174 12.96 3.41 -31.89
N ILE A 175 11.64 3.21 -31.92
CA ILE A 175 10.89 2.58 -30.84
C ILE A 175 10.68 1.10 -31.14
N GLN A 176 11.24 0.23 -30.33
CA GLN A 176 11.15 -1.23 -30.51
C GLN A 176 9.98 -1.86 -29.74
N CYS A 177 9.59 -1.26 -28.62
CA CYS A 177 8.53 -1.79 -27.76
C CYS A 177 7.72 -0.66 -27.12
N ILE A 178 6.40 -0.77 -27.24
CA ILE A 178 5.44 0.06 -26.49
C ILE A 178 4.86 -0.79 -25.37
N GLN A 179 4.93 -0.28 -24.14
CA GLN A 179 4.31 -0.88 -22.97
C GLN A 179 3.14 -0.03 -22.50
N THR A 180 1.96 -0.66 -22.40
CA THR A 180 0.74 -0.01 -21.91
C THR A 180 0.13 -0.80 -20.76
N ASP A 181 -0.85 -0.22 -20.10
CA ASP A 181 -1.78 -0.98 -19.28
C ASP A 181 -2.76 -1.81 -20.15
N ASN A 182 -3.81 -2.35 -19.53
CA ASN A 182 -4.81 -3.15 -20.21
C ASN A 182 -6.08 -2.34 -20.52
N GLY A 183 -5.96 -1.04 -20.67
CA GLY A 183 -7.06 -0.16 -21.03
C GLY A 183 -7.67 -0.50 -22.40
N ALA A 184 -8.99 -0.27 -22.54
CA ALA A 184 -9.70 -0.56 -23.79
C ALA A 184 -9.23 0.30 -24.97
N GLU A 185 -8.56 1.41 -24.70
CA GLU A 185 -7.93 2.29 -25.69
C GLU A 185 -6.66 1.71 -26.28
N PHE A 186 -6.02 0.75 -25.61
CA PHE A 186 -4.77 0.13 -26.04
C PHE A 186 -4.91 -1.33 -26.47
N THR A 187 -5.92 -2.06 -25.94
CA THR A 187 -6.08 -3.47 -26.25
C THR A 187 -7.52 -3.94 -26.13
N LYS A 188 -7.92 -4.86 -26.99
CA LYS A 188 -9.19 -5.58 -26.89
C LYS A 188 -9.14 -6.85 -26.06
N LYS A 189 -8.03 -7.16 -25.43
CA LYS A 189 -7.82 -8.44 -24.72
C LYS A 189 -8.90 -8.73 -23.68
N PHE A 190 -9.43 -7.70 -23.05
CA PHE A 190 -10.45 -7.81 -22.00
C PHE A 190 -11.81 -7.23 -22.41
N VAL A 191 -11.99 -6.87 -23.68
CA VAL A 191 -13.25 -6.38 -24.23
C VAL A 191 -14.05 -7.56 -24.75
N SER A 192 -15.39 -7.54 -24.55
CA SER A 192 -16.29 -8.62 -24.96
C SER A 192 -16.44 -8.73 -26.49
N ASP A 193 -16.41 -7.61 -27.20
CA ASP A 193 -16.46 -7.59 -28.67
C ASP A 193 -15.07 -7.78 -29.28
N LYS A 194 -14.79 -9.01 -29.71
CA LYS A 194 -13.54 -9.38 -30.37
C LYS A 194 -13.60 -9.31 -31.90
N ALA A 195 -14.79 -9.05 -32.46
CA ALA A 195 -14.99 -9.12 -33.92
C ALA A 195 -14.33 -7.94 -34.66
N ARG A 196 -14.27 -6.76 -34.06
CA ARG A 196 -13.65 -5.57 -34.69
C ARG A 196 -12.16 -5.54 -34.41
N PRO A 197 -11.31 -5.20 -35.43
CA PRO A 197 -9.89 -4.99 -35.21
C PRO A 197 -9.65 -3.81 -34.26
N HIS A 198 -8.59 -3.85 -33.46
CA HIS A 198 -8.22 -2.78 -32.55
C HIS A 198 -7.19 -1.89 -33.22
N LEU A 199 -7.54 -0.63 -33.48
CA LEU A 199 -6.74 0.30 -34.30
C LEU A 199 -5.32 0.49 -33.77
N PHE A 200 -5.15 0.61 -32.46
CA PHE A 200 -3.83 0.77 -31.85
C PHE A 200 -2.97 -0.50 -32.01
N GLU A 201 -3.54 -1.69 -31.80
CA GLU A 201 -2.82 -2.96 -31.97
C GLU A 201 -2.44 -3.19 -33.45
N MET A 202 -3.37 -2.89 -34.39
CA MET A 202 -3.09 -2.95 -35.82
C MET A 202 -1.95 -2.03 -36.24
N LYS A 203 -1.95 -0.80 -35.70
CA LYS A 203 -0.90 0.18 -36.03
C LYS A 203 0.47 -0.24 -35.51
N LEU A 204 0.53 -0.84 -34.32
CA LEU A 204 1.77 -1.39 -33.78
C LEU A 204 2.29 -2.55 -34.64
N GLU A 205 1.40 -3.43 -35.12
CA GLU A 205 1.74 -4.53 -36.01
C GLU A 205 2.26 -4.03 -37.36
N GLU A 206 1.58 -3.05 -37.99
CA GLU A 206 1.99 -2.39 -39.23
C GLU A 206 3.42 -1.81 -39.12
N LEU A 207 3.73 -1.22 -37.96
CA LEU A 207 5.02 -0.57 -37.70
C LEU A 207 6.10 -1.53 -37.21
N GLY A 208 5.76 -2.82 -37.00
CA GLY A 208 6.69 -3.81 -36.46
C GLY A 208 7.09 -3.58 -34.99
N ILE A 209 6.32 -2.79 -34.27
CA ILE A 209 6.61 -2.43 -32.86
C ILE A 209 5.97 -3.46 -31.92
N ARG A 210 6.74 -4.01 -31.01
CA ARG A 210 6.24 -4.98 -30.03
C ARG A 210 5.32 -4.31 -29.02
N HIS A 211 4.10 -4.82 -28.86
CA HIS A 211 3.20 -4.42 -27.80
C HIS A 211 3.40 -5.26 -26.53
N LYS A 212 3.69 -4.64 -25.41
CA LYS A 212 3.85 -5.26 -24.10
C LYS A 212 2.78 -4.79 -23.13
N LEU A 213 1.82 -5.64 -22.84
CA LEU A 213 0.80 -5.36 -21.82
C LEU A 213 1.37 -5.66 -20.43
N ILE A 214 1.10 -4.79 -19.46
CA ILE A 214 1.42 -5.07 -18.05
C ILE A 214 0.54 -6.22 -17.55
N LYS A 215 1.05 -6.97 -16.57
CA LYS A 215 0.23 -8.00 -15.92
C LYS A 215 -0.89 -7.32 -15.12
N PRO A 216 -2.11 -7.87 -15.15
CA PRO A 216 -3.20 -7.38 -14.30
C PRO A 216 -2.74 -7.28 -12.83
N PHE A 217 -3.21 -6.27 -12.14
CA PHE A 217 -2.89 -5.99 -10.72
C PHE A 217 -1.39 -5.76 -10.41
N THR A 218 -0.58 -5.41 -11.43
CA THR A 218 0.84 -5.06 -11.24
C THR A 218 1.17 -3.64 -11.71
N PRO A 219 0.65 -2.58 -11.05
CA PRO A 219 0.85 -1.18 -11.48
C PRO A 219 2.32 -0.77 -11.51
N ARG A 220 3.18 -1.42 -10.72
CA ARG A 220 4.63 -1.13 -10.70
C ARG A 220 5.31 -1.20 -12.07
N HIS A 221 4.73 -1.90 -13.03
CA HIS A 221 5.30 -2.02 -14.36
C HIS A 221 5.16 -0.73 -15.19
N ASN A 222 4.15 0.11 -14.91
CA ASN A 222 3.94 1.41 -15.55
C ASN A 222 4.41 2.59 -14.68
N GLY A 223 5.21 2.31 -13.65
CA GLY A 223 5.58 3.26 -12.60
C GLY A 223 6.36 4.49 -13.08
N LYS A 224 6.97 4.47 -14.27
CA LYS A 224 7.68 5.63 -14.80
C LYS A 224 6.70 6.66 -15.35
N VAL A 225 5.71 6.22 -16.13
CA VAL A 225 4.66 7.11 -16.66
C VAL A 225 3.74 7.59 -15.53
N GLU A 226 3.37 6.73 -14.58
CA GLU A 226 2.59 7.11 -13.39
C GLU A 226 3.31 8.19 -12.55
N ARG A 227 4.61 8.04 -12.33
CA ARG A 227 5.42 9.06 -11.65
C ARG A 227 5.48 10.36 -12.44
N SER A 228 5.51 10.28 -13.76
CA SER A 228 5.43 11.43 -14.65
C SER A 228 4.09 12.17 -14.47
N HIS A 229 2.96 11.46 -14.48
CA HIS A 229 1.64 12.02 -14.25
C HIS A 229 1.51 12.70 -12.87
N ARG A 230 2.14 12.12 -11.84
CA ARG A 230 2.22 12.78 -10.53
C ARG A 230 2.95 14.12 -10.60
N LYS A 231 4.07 14.19 -11.33
CA LYS A 231 4.81 15.43 -11.54
C LYS A 231 3.99 16.46 -12.30
N ASP A 232 3.22 16.01 -13.30
CA ASP A 232 2.31 16.89 -14.03
C ASP A 232 1.23 17.46 -13.11
N ASN A 233 0.68 16.66 -12.20
CA ASN A 233 -0.25 17.15 -11.19
C ASN A 233 0.36 18.23 -10.29
N GLU A 234 1.58 17.99 -9.81
CA GLU A 234 2.28 18.87 -8.87
C GLU A 234 2.73 20.19 -9.54
N ASN A 235 3.24 20.13 -10.77
CA ASN A 235 3.95 21.27 -11.40
C ASN A 235 3.14 21.96 -12.51
N PHE A 236 2.17 21.29 -13.10
CA PHE A 236 1.38 21.84 -14.21
C PHE A 236 -0.08 22.01 -13.80
N TYR A 237 -0.82 20.96 -13.53
CA TYR A 237 -2.25 21.03 -13.24
C TYR A 237 -2.59 21.80 -11.96
N ALA A 238 -1.70 21.87 -10.98
CA ALA A 238 -1.92 22.64 -9.76
C ALA A 238 -2.13 24.14 -10.02
N SER A 239 -1.48 24.71 -11.06
CA SER A 239 -1.46 26.14 -11.35
C SER A 239 -2.17 26.54 -12.65
N HIS A 240 -2.50 25.58 -13.54
CA HIS A 240 -3.08 25.88 -14.86
C HIS A 240 -4.60 25.68 -14.86
N ARG A 241 -5.26 26.49 -15.70
CA ARG A 241 -6.69 26.43 -15.97
C ARG A 241 -6.92 26.51 -17.47
N PHE A 242 -7.89 25.73 -17.97
CA PHE A 242 -8.15 25.58 -19.40
C PHE A 242 -9.58 26.02 -19.71
N TYR A 243 -9.71 26.99 -20.57
CA TYR A 243 -10.98 27.57 -20.99
C TYR A 243 -11.57 26.91 -22.23
N SER A 244 -10.76 26.16 -22.96
CA SER A 244 -11.14 25.39 -24.14
C SER A 244 -10.13 24.28 -24.43
N PHE A 245 -10.49 23.35 -25.29
CA PHE A 245 -9.54 22.31 -25.71
C PHE A 245 -8.31 22.87 -26.45
N PRO A 246 -8.43 23.83 -27.40
CA PRO A 246 -7.26 24.50 -28.02
C PRO A 246 -6.37 25.20 -27.00
N ASP A 247 -6.96 25.78 -25.95
CA ASP A 247 -6.19 26.41 -24.87
C ASP A 247 -5.40 25.36 -24.08
N PHE A 248 -6.02 24.22 -23.76
CA PHE A 248 -5.32 23.09 -23.15
C PHE A 248 -4.18 22.55 -24.01
N GLN A 249 -4.41 22.36 -25.33
CA GLN A 249 -3.37 21.92 -26.26
C GLN A 249 -2.17 22.88 -26.26
N LYS A 250 -2.45 24.20 -26.34
CA LYS A 250 -1.40 25.23 -26.35
C LYS A 250 -0.61 25.27 -25.04
N GLN A 251 -1.26 25.09 -23.90
CA GLN A 251 -0.59 25.12 -22.60
C GLN A 251 0.20 23.83 -22.32
N LEU A 252 -0.20 22.69 -22.91
CA LEU A 252 0.46 21.39 -22.74
C LEU A 252 1.71 21.24 -23.61
N ALA A 253 1.76 21.89 -24.79
CA ALA A 253 2.87 21.88 -25.74
C ALA A 253 4.08 22.68 -25.22
#